data_df5721e07c91bf779e00dd6bc8187007
#
_entry.id   df5721e07c91bf779e00dd6bc8187007
#
_cell.length_a   1.000
_cell.length_b   1.000
_cell.length_c   1.000
_cell.angle_alpha   90.00
_cell.angle_beta   90.00
_cell.angle_gamma   90.00
#
_symmetry.space_group_name_H-M   'P 1'
#
loop_
_entity.id
_entity.type
_entity.pdbx_description
1 polymer ?
#
loop_
_entity_poly.entity_id
_entity_poly.type
_entity_poly.pdbx_seq_one_letter_code
_entity_poly.pdbx_strand_id
1 'polypeptide(L)'
;IPLSVFHFDCFWMHEFHWCDFEWDKKCFPDIRATLKKYHDKGLHICAWINPYIAQGTAFFKEGAANGYLLQRADGKGVWQTDNWQAGMGLVDFTNPDAVKWYTDKLRTVLDCGVDCFKTDFGERIPVDVVYHDGSDPQAMHNYYTYLYNQAVFSLLKEVKGENEAVLFARSATAGSQKFPVHWGGDCSANYPSMAETLRGGLSFAMSGFSFWSHDISGLESTATPDLYK
;
A
#
# COMPACT_ATOMS: atom_id res chain seq x y z
N ILE A 1 -5.63 13.52 -22.86
CA ILE A 1 -4.76 13.68 -21.68
C ILE A 1 -3.65 12.67 -21.84
N PRO A 2 -2.37 13.10 -21.82
CA PRO A 2 -1.25 12.17 -21.85
C PRO A 2 -1.22 11.39 -20.53
N LEU A 3 -1.23 10.06 -20.62
CA LEU A 3 -1.13 9.13 -19.49
C LEU A 3 0.15 8.31 -19.64
N SER A 4 0.90 8.14 -18.57
CA SER A 4 2.12 7.34 -18.53
C SER A 4 2.03 6.13 -17.59
N VAL A 5 1.04 6.11 -16.70
CA VAL A 5 0.84 5.03 -15.72
C VAL A 5 -0.59 4.54 -15.77
N PHE A 6 -0.78 3.23 -15.74
CA PHE A 6 -2.07 2.58 -15.47
C PHE A 6 -2.03 1.92 -14.10
N HIS A 7 -3.03 2.21 -13.26
CA HIS A 7 -3.11 1.72 -11.90
C HIS A 7 -4.19 0.64 -11.77
N PHE A 8 -3.81 -0.52 -11.22
CA PHE A 8 -4.73 -1.56 -10.79
C PHE A 8 -4.98 -1.40 -9.28
N ASP A 9 -6.21 -1.03 -8.91
CA ASP A 9 -6.62 -0.95 -7.51
C ASP A 9 -6.93 -2.32 -6.93
N CYS A 10 -7.38 -2.43 -5.68
CA CYS A 10 -7.42 -3.66 -4.87
C CYS A 10 -8.03 -4.89 -5.57
N PHE A 11 -8.97 -4.71 -6.49
CA PHE A 11 -9.64 -5.78 -7.23
C PHE A 11 -8.81 -6.46 -8.33
N TRP A 12 -7.49 -6.19 -8.40
CA TRP A 12 -6.61 -7.07 -9.16
C TRP A 12 -6.42 -8.42 -8.47
N MET A 13 -6.59 -8.47 -7.14
CA MET A 13 -6.70 -9.67 -6.32
C MET A 13 -8.16 -10.15 -6.24
N HIS A 14 -8.37 -11.39 -5.85
CA HIS A 14 -9.72 -11.90 -5.60
C HIS A 14 -10.35 -11.15 -4.42
N GLU A 15 -11.61 -10.76 -4.57
CA GLU A 15 -12.37 -10.06 -3.53
C GLU A 15 -12.30 -10.81 -2.19
N PHE A 16 -12.07 -10.10 -1.09
CA PHE A 16 -11.86 -10.62 0.27
C PHE A 16 -10.59 -11.47 0.48
N HIS A 17 -9.72 -11.60 -0.52
CA HIS A 17 -8.40 -12.23 -0.39
C HIS A 17 -7.25 -11.21 -0.36
N TRP A 18 -7.54 -9.96 -0.06
CA TRP A 18 -6.53 -8.88 -0.01
C TRP A 18 -5.53 -9.15 1.12
N CYS A 19 -4.46 -8.96 0.94
CA CYS A 19 -3.25 -8.89 0.21
C CYS A 19 -2.57 -10.27 0.20
N ASP A 20 -3.15 -11.23 -0.48
CA ASP A 20 -2.47 -12.50 -0.78
C ASP A 20 -1.54 -12.39 -1.99
N PHE A 21 -1.64 -11.25 -2.72
CA PHE A 21 -0.86 -10.91 -3.91
C PHE A 21 -0.98 -11.93 -5.04
N GLU A 22 -2.14 -12.56 -5.14
CA GLU A 22 -2.49 -13.42 -6.25
C GLU A 22 -3.47 -12.72 -7.19
N TRP A 23 -3.14 -12.69 -8.48
CA TRP A 23 -4.06 -12.15 -9.48
C TRP A 23 -5.33 -12.99 -9.55
N ASP A 24 -6.50 -12.33 -9.55
CA ASP A 24 -7.75 -13.05 -9.75
C ASP A 24 -7.79 -13.64 -11.17
N LYS A 25 -7.60 -14.96 -11.26
CA LYS A 25 -7.58 -15.69 -12.54
C LYS A 25 -8.89 -15.62 -13.30
N LYS A 26 -9.99 -15.31 -12.62
CA LYS A 26 -11.29 -15.11 -13.28
C LYS A 26 -11.31 -13.82 -14.09
N CYS A 27 -10.72 -12.76 -13.54
CA CYS A 27 -10.62 -11.46 -14.20
C CYS A 27 -9.39 -11.35 -15.11
N PHE A 28 -8.30 -11.99 -14.72
CA PHE A 28 -6.98 -11.93 -15.39
C PHE A 28 -6.45 -13.34 -15.69
N PRO A 29 -7.04 -14.07 -16.64
CA PRO A 29 -6.64 -15.46 -16.95
C PRO A 29 -5.19 -15.57 -17.47
N ASP A 30 -4.72 -14.54 -18.18
CA ASP A 30 -3.31 -14.37 -18.60
C ASP A 30 -2.85 -12.95 -18.29
N ILE A 31 -2.34 -12.78 -17.07
CA ILE A 31 -1.89 -11.48 -16.61
C ILE A 31 -0.67 -10.95 -17.37
N ARG A 32 0.30 -11.83 -17.69
CA ARG A 32 1.51 -11.40 -18.42
C ARG A 32 1.16 -10.83 -19.79
N ALA A 33 0.27 -11.49 -20.52
CA ALA A 33 -0.21 -10.98 -21.81
C ALA A 33 -1.03 -9.69 -21.64
N THR A 34 -1.78 -9.56 -20.54
CA THR A 34 -2.54 -8.35 -20.22
C THR A 34 -1.61 -7.17 -19.96
N LEU A 35 -0.64 -7.32 -19.06
CA LEU A 35 0.31 -6.24 -18.72
C LEU A 35 1.16 -5.85 -19.92
N LYS A 36 1.59 -6.84 -20.72
CA LYS A 36 2.31 -6.56 -21.97
C LYS A 36 1.54 -5.63 -22.91
N LYS A 37 0.22 -5.77 -23.05
CA LYS A 37 -0.61 -4.87 -23.88
C LYS A 37 -0.58 -3.42 -23.41
N TYR A 38 -0.45 -3.19 -22.09
CA TYR A 38 -0.30 -1.84 -21.54
C TYR A 38 1.11 -1.29 -21.79
N HIS A 39 2.15 -2.11 -21.57
CA HIS A 39 3.53 -1.73 -21.87
C HIS A 39 3.72 -1.41 -23.37
N ASP A 40 3.11 -2.18 -24.28
CA ASP A 40 3.15 -1.93 -25.72
C ASP A 40 2.50 -0.58 -26.12
N LYS A 41 1.67 0.00 -25.24
CA LYS A 41 1.11 1.35 -25.38
C LYS A 41 1.96 2.44 -24.70
N GLY A 42 3.11 2.09 -24.12
CA GLY A 42 3.98 3.01 -23.42
C GLY A 42 3.55 3.34 -22.00
N LEU A 43 2.69 2.49 -21.38
CA LEU A 43 2.22 2.69 -20.01
C LEU A 43 3.05 1.88 -19.03
N HIS A 44 3.44 2.48 -17.91
CA HIS A 44 3.91 1.78 -16.73
C HIS A 44 2.74 1.25 -15.90
N ILE A 45 2.96 0.18 -15.16
CA ILE A 45 1.93 -0.48 -14.37
C ILE A 45 2.17 -0.27 -12.89
N CYS A 46 1.20 0.32 -12.22
CA CYS A 46 1.15 0.45 -10.75
C CYS A 46 0.11 -0.53 -10.20
N ALA A 47 0.45 -1.29 -9.15
CA ALA A 47 -0.48 -2.17 -8.46
C ALA A 47 -0.70 -1.72 -7.01
N TRP A 48 -1.95 -1.71 -6.57
CA TRP A 48 -2.33 -1.42 -5.20
C TRP A 48 -1.94 -2.56 -4.26
N ILE A 49 -1.37 -2.23 -3.12
CA ILE A 49 -1.07 -3.13 -2.01
C ILE A 49 -1.34 -2.45 -0.69
N ASN A 50 -1.52 -3.23 0.39
CA ASN A 50 -1.51 -2.71 1.76
C ASN A 50 -0.86 -3.71 2.73
N PRO A 51 -0.61 -3.35 4.01
CA PRO A 51 0.07 -4.21 4.95
C PRO A 51 -0.87 -5.15 5.73
N TYR A 52 -2.18 -5.12 5.44
CA TYR A 52 -3.20 -5.98 6.05
C TYR A 52 -3.42 -7.24 5.21
N ILE A 53 -3.37 -8.41 5.83
CA ILE A 53 -3.52 -9.70 5.16
C ILE A 53 -4.87 -10.32 5.53
N ALA A 54 -5.66 -10.71 4.55
CA ALA A 54 -6.99 -11.31 4.74
C ALA A 54 -6.91 -12.69 5.40
N GLN A 55 -7.64 -12.87 6.51
CA GLN A 55 -7.61 -14.08 7.35
C GLN A 55 -7.92 -15.40 6.62
N GLY A 56 -8.71 -15.34 5.53
CA GLY A 56 -9.10 -16.53 4.75
C GLY A 56 -7.99 -17.11 3.87
N THR A 57 -6.89 -16.37 3.67
CA THR A 57 -5.85 -16.70 2.70
C THR A 57 -4.80 -17.68 3.23
N ALA A 58 -4.13 -18.38 2.31
CA ALA A 58 -2.97 -19.21 2.66
C ALA A 58 -1.83 -18.35 3.19
N PHE A 59 -1.67 -17.14 2.65
CA PHE A 59 -0.66 -16.18 3.05
C PHE A 59 -0.83 -15.72 4.51
N PHE A 60 -2.08 -15.47 4.95
CA PHE A 60 -2.35 -15.19 6.37
C PHE A 60 -1.97 -16.39 7.26
N LYS A 61 -2.37 -17.60 6.88
CA LYS A 61 -2.09 -18.82 7.66
C LYS A 61 -0.59 -19.03 7.83
N GLU A 62 0.17 -18.83 6.76
CA GLU A 62 1.63 -18.92 6.77
C GLU A 62 2.23 -17.84 7.68
N GLY A 63 1.83 -16.57 7.51
CA GLY A 63 2.31 -15.46 8.35
C GLY A 63 1.99 -15.65 9.82
N ALA A 64 0.79 -16.15 10.15
CA ALA A 64 0.38 -16.44 11.53
C ALA A 64 1.21 -17.58 12.14
N ALA A 65 1.46 -18.66 11.39
CA ALA A 65 2.21 -19.82 11.86
C ALA A 65 3.69 -19.51 12.12
N ASN A 66 4.27 -18.57 11.37
CA ASN A 66 5.67 -18.17 11.49
C ASN A 66 5.91 -16.92 12.36
N GLY A 67 4.85 -16.32 12.93
CA GLY A 67 4.98 -15.11 13.75
C GLY A 67 5.34 -13.86 12.94
N TYR A 68 4.90 -13.78 11.69
CA TYR A 68 5.16 -12.65 10.80
C TYR A 68 4.10 -11.55 10.88
N LEU A 69 3.01 -11.81 11.62
CA LEU A 69 1.94 -10.86 11.87
C LEU A 69 2.02 -10.35 13.30
N LEU A 70 1.60 -9.10 13.53
CA LEU A 70 1.55 -8.50 14.86
C LEU A 70 0.74 -9.38 15.83
N GLN A 71 1.27 -9.55 17.03
CA GLN A 71 0.67 -10.36 18.08
C GLN A 71 -0.10 -9.49 19.07
N ARG A 72 -1.17 -10.03 19.63
CA ARG A 72 -1.93 -9.40 20.70
C ARG A 72 -1.09 -9.30 21.98
N ALA A 73 -1.19 -8.19 22.68
CA ALA A 73 -0.48 -7.98 23.94
C ALA A 73 -0.88 -8.96 25.06
N ASP A 74 -2.08 -9.55 24.97
CA ASP A 74 -2.57 -10.57 25.91
C ASP A 74 -2.07 -12.00 25.59
N GLY A 75 -1.24 -12.18 24.56
CA GLY A 75 -0.67 -13.46 24.16
C GLY A 75 -1.65 -14.43 23.50
N LYS A 76 -2.85 -13.99 23.13
CA LYS A 76 -3.89 -14.85 22.53
C LYS A 76 -3.83 -14.93 21.01
N GLY A 77 -2.65 -14.83 20.44
CA GLY A 77 -2.41 -15.00 19.01
C GLY A 77 -2.34 -13.71 18.21
N VAL A 78 -2.56 -13.80 16.92
CA VAL A 78 -2.45 -12.69 15.98
C VAL A 78 -3.45 -11.59 16.31
N TRP A 79 -2.98 -10.34 16.31
CA TRP A 79 -3.86 -9.18 16.33
C TRP A 79 -4.59 -9.06 15.00
N GLN A 80 -5.91 -8.84 15.05
CA GLN A 80 -6.76 -8.71 13.86
C GLN A 80 -7.69 -7.52 14.01
N THR A 81 -8.04 -6.93 12.88
CA THR A 81 -8.95 -5.78 12.78
C THR A 81 -10.12 -6.04 11.85
N ASP A 82 -11.22 -5.35 12.10
CA ASP A 82 -12.41 -5.32 11.24
C ASP A 82 -12.63 -3.94 10.60
N ASN A 83 -11.63 -3.07 10.67
CA ASN A 83 -11.76 -1.67 10.24
C ASN A 83 -12.05 -1.49 8.74
N TRP A 84 -11.66 -2.42 7.91
CA TRP A 84 -11.90 -2.40 6.46
C TRP A 84 -12.50 -3.72 5.99
N GLN A 85 -11.78 -4.83 6.19
CA GLN A 85 -12.28 -6.18 5.99
C GLN A 85 -12.14 -6.96 7.30
N ALA A 86 -13.15 -7.76 7.65
CA ALA A 86 -13.16 -8.51 8.89
C ALA A 86 -11.97 -9.47 9.02
N GLY A 87 -11.30 -9.40 10.18
CA GLY A 87 -10.28 -10.35 10.60
C GLY A 87 -8.93 -10.21 9.90
N MET A 88 -8.60 -9.06 9.30
CA MET A 88 -7.29 -8.86 8.70
C MET A 88 -6.18 -8.79 9.76
N GLY A 89 -5.07 -9.47 9.51
CA GLY A 89 -3.85 -9.35 10.31
C GLY A 89 -2.89 -8.32 9.71
N LEU A 90 -2.03 -7.77 10.54
CA LEU A 90 -1.08 -6.72 10.15
C LEU A 90 0.35 -7.28 10.16
N VAL A 91 1.11 -7.06 9.10
CA VAL A 91 2.50 -7.53 8.98
C VAL A 91 3.40 -6.85 10.02
N ASP A 92 4.26 -7.60 10.68
CA ASP A 92 5.26 -7.06 11.60
C ASP A 92 6.56 -6.72 10.84
N PHE A 93 6.70 -5.48 10.39
CA PHE A 93 7.91 -5.00 9.69
C PHE A 93 9.12 -4.76 10.60
N THR A 94 9.03 -5.04 11.90
CA THR A 94 10.21 -5.11 12.78
C THR A 94 10.88 -6.48 12.72
N ASN A 95 10.19 -7.49 12.19
CA ASN A 95 10.71 -8.83 11.99
C ASN A 95 11.35 -8.95 10.59
N PRO A 96 12.68 -9.16 10.48
CA PRO A 96 13.36 -9.28 9.18
C PRO A 96 12.82 -10.43 8.31
N ASP A 97 12.42 -11.54 8.94
CA ASP A 97 11.86 -12.68 8.21
C ASP A 97 10.47 -12.36 7.66
N ALA A 98 9.66 -11.59 8.39
CA ALA A 98 8.38 -11.09 7.89
C ALA A 98 8.56 -10.10 6.73
N VAL A 99 9.54 -9.20 6.82
CA VAL A 99 9.91 -8.30 5.72
C VAL A 99 10.28 -9.11 4.48
N LYS A 100 11.14 -10.10 4.64
CA LYS A 100 11.56 -10.97 3.53
C LYS A 100 10.36 -11.72 2.92
N TRP A 101 9.55 -12.36 3.75
CA TRP A 101 8.35 -13.09 3.35
C TRP A 101 7.38 -12.21 2.55
N TYR A 102 7.12 -11.00 3.03
CA TYR A 102 6.24 -10.03 2.37
C TYR A 102 6.82 -9.56 1.02
N THR A 103 8.10 -9.19 1.01
CA THR A 103 8.76 -8.69 -0.20
C THR A 103 9.02 -9.78 -1.23
N ASP A 104 9.30 -11.03 -0.84
CA ASP A 104 9.41 -12.17 -1.76
C ASP A 104 8.09 -12.38 -2.52
N LYS A 105 6.96 -12.24 -1.84
CA LYS A 105 5.64 -12.33 -2.48
C LYS A 105 5.42 -11.17 -3.47
N LEU A 106 5.77 -9.93 -3.08
CA LEU A 106 5.70 -8.78 -3.99
C LEU A 106 6.63 -8.92 -5.20
N ARG A 107 7.78 -9.56 -5.05
CA ARG A 107 8.69 -9.86 -6.16
C ARG A 107 7.99 -10.66 -7.26
N THR A 108 7.15 -11.62 -6.90
CA THR A 108 6.39 -12.41 -7.90
C THR A 108 5.42 -11.54 -8.70
N VAL A 109 4.89 -10.47 -8.10
CA VAL A 109 4.02 -9.50 -8.77
C VAL A 109 4.83 -8.62 -9.75
N LEU A 110 6.03 -8.18 -9.34
CA LEU A 110 6.96 -7.46 -10.23
C LEU A 110 7.41 -8.33 -11.40
N ASP A 111 7.68 -9.62 -11.17
CA ASP A 111 8.06 -10.59 -12.21
C ASP A 111 6.95 -10.85 -13.23
N CYS A 112 5.70 -10.56 -12.88
CA CYS A 112 4.59 -10.61 -13.84
C CYS A 112 4.56 -9.43 -14.81
N GLY A 113 5.25 -8.31 -14.47
CA GLY A 113 5.30 -7.11 -15.30
C GLY A 113 4.75 -5.85 -14.62
N VAL A 114 4.55 -5.86 -13.31
CA VAL A 114 4.25 -4.65 -12.54
C VAL A 114 5.52 -3.80 -12.42
N ASP A 115 5.39 -2.48 -12.51
CA ASP A 115 6.52 -1.55 -12.47
C ASP A 115 6.70 -0.87 -11.12
N CYS A 116 5.61 -0.58 -10.42
CA CYS A 116 5.63 0.09 -9.12
C CYS A 116 4.41 -0.30 -8.28
N PHE A 117 4.41 0.11 -7.00
CA PHE A 117 3.31 -0.14 -6.09
C PHE A 117 2.71 1.15 -5.53
N LYS A 118 1.38 1.15 -5.38
CA LYS A 118 0.64 2.05 -4.51
C LYS A 118 0.52 1.39 -3.14
N THR A 119 1.28 1.89 -2.16
CA THR A 119 1.21 1.43 -0.77
C THR A 119 0.09 2.17 -0.04
N ASP A 120 -1.06 1.53 0.01
CA ASP A 120 -2.23 2.06 0.69
C ASP A 120 -2.21 1.73 2.19
N PHE A 121 -3.02 2.43 2.98
CA PHE A 121 -3.05 2.35 4.44
C PHE A 121 -1.67 2.60 5.08
N GLY A 122 -1.40 1.96 6.23
CA GLY A 122 -0.18 2.19 7.02
C GLY A 122 -0.38 3.18 8.15
N GLU A 123 -1.56 3.77 8.24
CA GLU A 123 -2.10 4.46 9.40
C GLU A 123 -3.04 3.54 10.21
N ARG A 124 -3.58 4.02 11.32
CA ARG A 124 -4.45 3.26 12.24
C ARG A 124 -3.77 2.03 12.85
N ILE A 125 -2.48 2.17 13.11
CA ILE A 125 -1.66 1.09 13.68
C ILE A 125 -2.02 0.89 15.15
N PRO A 126 -2.27 -0.36 15.61
CA PRO A 126 -2.66 -0.63 16.98
C PRO A 126 -1.54 -0.37 17.98
N VAL A 127 -1.94 -0.06 19.22
CA VAL A 127 -1.01 0.14 20.35
C VAL A 127 -1.14 -0.94 21.42
N ASP A 128 -2.04 -1.90 21.23
CA ASP A 128 -2.29 -3.06 22.08
C ASP A 128 -1.69 -4.35 21.50
N VAL A 129 -0.51 -4.24 20.93
CA VAL A 129 0.22 -5.30 20.22
C VAL A 129 1.62 -5.48 20.75
N VAL A 130 2.25 -6.59 20.35
CA VAL A 130 3.68 -6.87 20.59
C VAL A 130 4.40 -6.95 19.26
N TYR A 131 5.50 -6.23 19.15
CA TYR A 131 6.43 -6.26 18.02
C TYR A 131 7.54 -7.27 18.26
N HIS A 132 8.02 -7.88 17.21
CA HIS A 132 9.10 -8.88 17.23
C HIS A 132 10.37 -8.39 17.92
N ASP A 133 10.75 -7.15 17.67
CA ASP A 133 11.96 -6.53 18.22
C ASP A 133 11.77 -5.90 19.62
N GLY A 134 10.56 -5.99 20.18
CA GLY A 134 10.21 -5.41 21.47
C GLY A 134 9.98 -3.89 21.45
N SER A 135 9.84 -3.29 20.28
CA SER A 135 9.53 -1.86 20.13
C SER A 135 8.27 -1.46 20.88
N ASP A 136 8.28 -0.24 21.43
CA ASP A 136 7.12 0.36 22.09
C ASP A 136 5.98 0.62 21.10
N PRO A 137 4.78 0.00 21.28
CA PRO A 137 3.67 0.18 20.35
C PRO A 137 3.19 1.63 20.21
N GLN A 138 3.34 2.46 21.24
CA GLN A 138 2.99 3.89 21.16
C GLN A 138 3.93 4.64 20.19
N ALA A 139 5.22 4.37 20.25
CA ALA A 139 6.20 4.92 19.31
C ALA A 139 5.96 4.37 17.90
N MET A 140 5.62 3.09 17.79
CA MET A 140 5.38 2.41 16.53
C MET A 140 4.10 2.87 15.82
N HIS A 141 3.13 3.46 16.52
CA HIS A 141 1.88 3.93 15.93
C HIS A 141 2.10 4.81 14.68
N ASN A 142 3.06 5.71 14.74
CA ASN A 142 3.42 6.56 13.60
C ASN A 142 4.64 6.05 12.81
N TYR A 143 5.54 5.28 13.44
CA TYR A 143 6.76 4.82 12.78
C TYR A 143 6.54 3.62 11.86
N TYR A 144 5.50 2.85 12.08
CA TYR A 144 5.15 1.67 11.27
C TYR A 144 5.08 1.99 9.77
N THR A 145 4.44 3.10 9.40
CA THR A 145 4.32 3.51 8.01
C THR A 145 5.68 3.68 7.32
N TYR A 146 6.68 4.18 8.06
CA TYR A 146 8.04 4.29 7.54
C TYR A 146 8.63 2.91 7.23
N LEU A 147 8.50 1.95 8.14
CA LEU A 147 9.03 0.59 7.97
C LEU A 147 8.33 -0.13 6.80
N TYR A 148 7.02 -0.02 6.72
CA TYR A 148 6.24 -0.57 5.61
C TYR A 148 6.70 -0.03 4.25
N ASN A 149 6.70 1.29 4.10
CA ASN A 149 7.11 1.94 2.86
C ASN A 149 8.60 1.68 2.55
N GLN A 150 9.47 1.63 3.56
CA GLN A 150 10.88 1.30 3.38
C GLN A 150 11.08 -0.11 2.84
N ALA A 151 10.35 -1.11 3.36
CA ALA A 151 10.44 -2.49 2.89
C ALA A 151 10.09 -2.59 1.39
N VAL A 152 8.97 -1.99 0.99
CA VAL A 152 8.52 -1.99 -0.41
C VAL A 152 9.45 -1.19 -1.32
N PHE A 153 9.89 -0.01 -0.87
CA PHE A 153 10.78 0.85 -1.67
C PHE A 153 12.17 0.21 -1.86
N SER A 154 12.69 -0.47 -0.84
CA SER A 154 13.95 -1.21 -0.95
C SER A 154 13.86 -2.33 -1.99
N LEU A 155 12.75 -3.07 -2.02
CA LEU A 155 12.50 -4.08 -3.05
C LEU A 155 12.44 -3.45 -4.45
N LEU A 156 11.74 -2.32 -4.60
CA LEU A 156 11.64 -1.62 -5.89
C LEU A 156 13.02 -1.16 -6.37
N LYS A 157 13.87 -0.61 -5.49
CA LYS A 157 15.24 -0.22 -5.82
C LYS A 157 16.10 -1.42 -6.25
N GLU A 158 15.97 -2.55 -5.58
CA GLU A 158 16.68 -3.77 -5.93
C GLU A 158 16.28 -4.29 -7.33
N VAL A 159 14.96 -4.29 -7.65
CA VAL A 159 14.44 -4.88 -8.89
C VAL A 159 14.51 -3.93 -10.08
N LYS A 160 14.21 -2.65 -9.88
CA LYS A 160 14.12 -1.65 -10.96
C LYS A 160 15.38 -0.79 -11.08
N GLY A 161 16.20 -0.73 -10.04
CA GLY A 161 17.36 0.15 -9.94
C GLY A 161 17.12 1.39 -9.10
N GLU A 162 18.20 1.96 -8.59
CA GLU A 162 18.19 3.05 -7.61
C GLU A 162 17.41 4.30 -8.09
N ASN A 163 17.52 4.62 -9.37
CA ASN A 163 16.93 5.84 -9.96
C ASN A 163 15.57 5.61 -10.65
N GLU A 164 15.13 4.35 -10.77
CA GLU A 164 13.89 3.99 -11.46
C GLU A 164 12.79 3.51 -10.48
N ALA A 165 13.14 3.37 -9.20
CA ALA A 165 12.20 2.93 -8.18
C ALA A 165 11.17 4.02 -7.88
N VAL A 166 9.89 3.73 -8.09
CA VAL A 166 8.77 4.61 -7.76
C VAL A 166 7.86 3.92 -6.76
N LEU A 167 7.62 4.59 -5.63
CA LEU A 167 6.64 4.20 -4.63
C LEU A 167 5.57 5.29 -4.53
N PHE A 168 4.31 4.91 -4.60
CA PHE A 168 3.16 5.80 -4.45
C PHE A 168 2.51 5.53 -3.09
N ALA A 169 2.87 6.30 -2.07
CA ALA A 169 2.53 6.05 -0.67
C ALA A 169 1.36 6.91 -0.18
N ARG A 170 0.46 6.31 0.63
CA ARG A 170 -0.61 7.03 1.32
C ARG A 170 -0.12 7.65 2.62
N SER A 171 0.34 6.83 3.53
CA SER A 171 0.77 7.25 4.85
C SER A 171 2.23 7.68 4.87
N ALA A 172 2.55 8.61 5.75
CA ALA A 172 3.90 9.13 5.91
C ALA A 172 4.16 9.57 7.36
N THR A 173 5.42 9.59 7.72
CA THR A 173 5.93 10.18 8.96
C THR A 173 7.28 10.83 8.69
N ALA A 174 7.93 11.39 9.72
CA ALA A 174 9.27 11.94 9.61
C ALA A 174 10.25 10.89 9.03
N GLY A 175 11.01 11.28 8.00
CA GLY A 175 11.89 10.39 7.25
C GLY A 175 11.28 9.77 5.99
N SER A 176 9.96 9.86 5.80
CA SER A 176 9.27 9.35 4.60
C SER A 176 9.44 10.24 3.37
N GLN A 177 10.07 11.39 3.48
CA GLN A 177 10.34 12.33 2.38
C GLN A 177 11.16 11.69 1.24
N LYS A 178 11.90 10.62 1.53
CA LYS A 178 12.67 9.87 0.54
C LYS A 178 11.83 8.96 -0.37
N PHE A 179 10.57 8.68 0.00
CA PHE A 179 9.64 7.95 -0.85
C PHE A 179 9.02 8.93 -1.85
N PRO A 180 9.13 8.68 -3.17
CA PRO A 180 9.05 9.78 -4.13
C PRO A 180 7.65 10.36 -4.31
N VAL A 181 6.57 9.58 -4.23
CA VAL A 181 5.23 10.04 -4.60
C VAL A 181 4.20 9.75 -3.50
N HIS A 182 3.33 10.72 -3.22
CA HIS A 182 2.25 10.60 -2.24
C HIS A 182 0.93 11.14 -2.78
N TRP A 183 -0.20 10.72 -2.18
CA TRP A 183 -1.51 11.31 -2.44
C TRP A 183 -2.26 11.60 -1.14
N GLY A 184 -3.36 12.36 -1.25
CA GLY A 184 -4.12 12.84 -0.11
C GLY A 184 -5.12 11.84 0.52
N GLY A 185 -5.10 10.55 0.10
CA GLY A 185 -6.08 9.56 0.55
C GLY A 185 -7.46 9.73 -0.12
N ASP A 186 -8.47 9.12 0.49
CA ASP A 186 -9.83 9.02 -0.04
C ASP A 186 -10.61 10.31 0.27
N CYS A 187 -10.54 11.28 -0.61
CA CYS A 187 -11.28 12.54 -0.45
C CYS A 187 -12.70 12.44 -1.04
N SER A 188 -13.63 13.19 -0.44
CA SER A 188 -15.00 13.27 -0.97
C SER A 188 -15.07 14.16 -2.22
N ALA A 189 -15.99 13.81 -3.15
CA ALA A 189 -16.22 14.52 -4.39
C ALA A 189 -17.00 15.82 -4.16
N ASN A 190 -16.41 16.79 -3.46
CA ASN A 190 -17.02 18.10 -3.22
C ASN A 190 -15.95 19.19 -3.00
N TYR A 191 -16.32 20.45 -3.17
CA TYR A 191 -15.42 21.60 -3.03
C TYR A 191 -14.78 21.76 -1.63
N PRO A 192 -15.52 21.55 -0.51
CA PRO A 192 -14.90 21.61 0.82
C PRO A 192 -13.75 20.61 0.98
N SER A 193 -13.96 19.34 0.58
CA SER A 193 -12.92 18.30 0.64
C SER A 193 -11.74 18.64 -0.26
N MET A 194 -11.99 19.14 -1.47
CA MET A 194 -10.94 19.58 -2.39
C MET A 194 -10.09 20.70 -1.76
N ALA A 195 -10.72 21.68 -1.12
CA ALA A 195 -10.02 22.79 -0.47
C ALA A 195 -9.16 22.31 0.71
N GLU A 196 -9.67 21.38 1.54
CA GLU A 196 -8.92 20.80 2.66
C GLU A 196 -7.74 19.94 2.17
N THR A 197 -7.97 19.14 1.14
CA THR A 197 -6.92 18.33 0.52
C THR A 197 -5.80 19.20 -0.05
N LEU A 198 -6.15 20.31 -0.71
CA LEU A 198 -5.15 21.26 -1.21
C LEU A 198 -4.32 21.88 -0.07
N ARG A 199 -4.99 22.34 1.01
CA ARG A 199 -4.29 22.89 2.18
C ARG A 199 -3.37 21.86 2.82
N GLY A 200 -3.85 20.60 2.97
CA GLY A 200 -3.04 19.48 3.45
C GLY A 200 -1.82 19.24 2.58
N GLY A 201 -1.98 19.22 1.26
CA GLY A 201 -0.90 19.04 0.30
C GLY A 201 0.14 20.14 0.33
N LEU A 202 -0.28 21.41 0.48
CA LEU A 202 0.64 22.53 0.64
C LEU A 202 1.46 22.43 1.94
N SER A 203 0.81 22.06 3.05
CA SER A 203 1.50 21.81 4.33
C SER A 203 2.49 20.64 4.22
N PHE A 204 2.09 19.58 3.52
CA PHE A 204 2.92 18.40 3.28
C PHE A 204 4.15 18.74 2.44
N ALA A 205 3.97 19.53 1.37
CA ALA A 205 5.07 20.01 0.54
C ALA A 205 6.06 20.86 1.33
N MET A 206 5.57 21.74 2.23
CA MET A 206 6.42 22.54 3.13
C MET A 206 7.19 21.68 4.13
N SER A 207 6.77 20.44 4.37
CA SER A 207 7.47 19.44 5.19
C SER A 207 8.50 18.62 4.42
N GLY A 208 8.75 18.96 3.14
CA GLY A 208 9.79 18.34 2.30
C GLY A 208 9.31 17.15 1.45
N PHE A 209 8.01 16.98 1.28
CA PHE A 209 7.45 15.99 0.38
C PHE A 209 7.26 16.59 -1.02
N SER A 210 8.11 16.19 -1.96
CA SER A 210 8.27 16.91 -3.24
C SER A 210 7.18 16.62 -4.28
N PHE A 211 6.65 15.39 -4.29
CA PHE A 211 5.66 14.97 -5.26
C PHE A 211 4.40 14.48 -4.56
N TRP A 212 3.35 15.27 -4.71
CA TRP A 212 2.07 15.01 -4.10
C TRP A 212 0.93 15.41 -5.03
N SER A 213 -0.15 14.66 -4.98
CA SER A 213 -1.41 14.96 -5.67
C SER A 213 -2.60 14.45 -4.85
N HIS A 214 -3.79 14.55 -5.40
CA HIS A 214 -5.02 13.98 -4.88
C HIS A 214 -5.80 13.32 -6.01
N ASP A 215 -6.79 12.51 -5.67
CA ASP A 215 -7.67 11.92 -6.66
C ASP A 215 -8.50 13.04 -7.33
N ILE A 216 -8.34 13.18 -8.64
CA ILE A 216 -9.11 14.15 -9.43
C ILE A 216 -10.57 13.74 -9.36
N SER A 217 -11.43 14.68 -8.98
CA SER A 217 -12.86 14.50 -8.70
C SER A 217 -13.20 13.82 -7.36
N GLY A 218 -12.21 13.48 -6.54
CA GLY A 218 -12.42 12.72 -5.31
C GLY A 218 -12.59 11.21 -5.53
N LEU A 219 -12.61 10.45 -4.45
CA LEU A 219 -12.86 9.00 -4.46
C LEU A 219 -14.28 8.68 -3.98
N GLU A 220 -14.70 9.28 -2.88
CA GLU A 220 -16.02 9.04 -2.30
C GLU A 220 -17.09 9.88 -2.97
N SER A 221 -18.18 9.23 -3.38
CA SER A 221 -19.31 9.82 -4.11
C SER A 221 -19.01 10.13 -5.59
N THR A 222 -20.05 10.43 -6.35
CA THR A 222 -19.92 10.81 -7.75
C THR A 222 -19.73 12.31 -7.87
N ALA A 223 -18.64 12.70 -8.52
CA ALA A 223 -18.34 14.10 -8.77
C ALA A 223 -19.28 14.71 -9.82
N THR A 224 -19.61 15.98 -9.62
CA THR A 224 -20.28 16.78 -10.66
C THR A 224 -19.27 17.21 -11.74
N PRO A 225 -19.71 17.48 -13.00
CA PRO A 225 -18.77 17.84 -14.09
C PRO A 225 -17.87 19.05 -13.82
N ASP A 226 -18.30 19.98 -12.96
CA ASP A 226 -17.55 21.17 -12.58
C ASP A 226 -16.37 20.86 -11.65
N LEU A 227 -16.43 19.78 -10.85
CA LEU A 227 -15.32 19.32 -10.01
C LEU A 227 -14.15 18.74 -10.81
N TYR A 228 -14.36 18.37 -12.07
CA TYR A 228 -13.30 17.90 -12.97
C TYR A 228 -12.50 19.04 -13.64
N LYS A 229 -12.94 20.28 -13.52
CA LYS A 229 -12.32 21.46 -14.15
C LYS A 229 -11.34 22.16 -13.23
#